data_cab453bead702a7dc5abd1d4589b0947
#
_entry.id   cab453bead702a7dc5abd1d4589b0947
#
_cell.length_a   1.000
_cell.length_b   1.000
_cell.length_c   1.000
_cell.angle_alpha   90.00
_cell.angle_beta   90.00
_cell.angle_gamma   90.00
#
_symmetry.space_group_name_H-M   'P 1'
#
loop_
_entity.id
_entity.type
_entity.pdbx_description
1 polymer ?
#
loop_
_entity_poly.entity_id
_entity_poly.type
_entity_poly.pdbx_seq_one_letter_code
_entity_poly.pdbx_strand_id
1 'polypeptide(L)'
;EISACLVGSEMCIRDRGYTMSQQLPHFATISYAFRHRFTAEVIEGVFRWILEEVARAGYLSAEVVFVDGTHIKANANLKKQVKKAIPVAAKRYQEQLDEEIEADRAAHGKKPLKKDDDDDGLSAPGKQKIVAESTTDPESGVFHKGEHKKCFAYEAHTACDRRGYILETEITPGNVHDSVAFDTVFERLKAHYPEVQFVTADAGYKTPWICKQIFDSGKIPSLPYKRPMTKKGNLPWNAYVYDEYYDCILCPQNQVLSYATTNREGYKEYKSKGYICRDCPELEKCTKNRQHTKTVTRHIWQEYLE
;
A
#
# COMPACT_ATOMS: atom_id res chain seq x y z
N GLU A 1 43.84 -13.17 -15.71
CA GLU A 1 42.83 -12.11 -15.34
C GLU A 1 42.61 -11.09 -16.44
N ILE A 2 43.63 -10.67 -17.18
CA ILE A 2 43.54 -9.74 -18.31
C ILE A 2 42.74 -10.35 -19.48
N SER A 3 42.85 -11.64 -19.72
CA SER A 3 42.20 -12.36 -20.82
C SER A 3 40.67 -12.45 -20.64
N ALA A 4 40.18 -12.63 -19.41
CA ALA A 4 38.74 -12.68 -19.15
C ALA A 4 38.06 -11.29 -19.30
N CYS A 5 38.78 -10.22 -19.00
CA CYS A 5 38.31 -8.85 -19.18
C CYS A 5 38.24 -8.45 -20.68
N LEU A 6 39.15 -8.94 -21.50
CA LEU A 6 39.18 -8.69 -22.96
C LEU A 6 38.03 -9.39 -23.68
N VAL A 7 37.74 -10.66 -23.33
CA VAL A 7 36.63 -11.41 -23.95
C VAL A 7 35.28 -10.76 -23.65
N GLY A 8 35.05 -10.30 -22.42
CA GLY A 8 33.84 -9.56 -22.06
C GLY A 8 33.74 -8.21 -22.80
N SER A 9 34.85 -7.52 -23.01
CA SER A 9 34.88 -6.26 -23.74
C SER A 9 34.61 -6.43 -25.25
N GLU A 10 35.15 -7.45 -25.87
CA GLU A 10 34.93 -7.75 -27.31
C GLU A 10 33.46 -8.09 -27.61
N MET A 11 32.78 -8.90 -26.78
CA MET A 11 31.36 -9.16 -26.92
C MET A 11 30.54 -7.86 -26.76
N CYS A 12 30.82 -7.06 -25.75
CA CYS A 12 30.13 -5.77 -25.54
C CYS A 12 30.37 -4.76 -26.69
N ILE A 13 31.54 -4.75 -27.30
CA ILE A 13 31.87 -3.91 -28.44
C ILE A 13 30.98 -4.27 -29.64
N ARG A 14 30.93 -5.56 -29.96
CA ARG A 14 30.20 -6.08 -31.10
C ARG A 14 28.69 -5.88 -30.98
N ASP A 15 28.13 -6.15 -29.81
CA ASP A 15 26.70 -6.02 -29.52
C ASP A 15 26.23 -4.56 -29.52
N ARG A 16 27.14 -3.60 -29.33
CA ARG A 16 26.85 -2.15 -29.34
C ARG A 16 27.19 -1.46 -30.65
N GLY A 17 27.50 -2.21 -31.71
CA GLY A 17 27.75 -1.68 -33.05
C GLY A 17 29.08 -1.01 -33.24
N TYR A 18 30.06 -1.16 -32.33
CA TYR A 18 31.41 -0.68 -32.50
C TYR A 18 32.25 -1.62 -33.36
N THR A 19 33.12 -1.08 -34.19
CA THR A 19 34.14 -1.87 -34.92
C THR A 19 35.37 -2.04 -34.05
N MET A 20 36.20 -3.05 -34.35
CA MET A 20 37.43 -3.34 -33.59
C MET A 20 38.46 -2.21 -33.65
N SER A 21 38.37 -1.32 -34.64
CA SER A 21 39.25 -0.18 -34.82
C SER A 21 38.75 1.13 -34.19
N GLN A 22 37.53 1.16 -33.68
CA GLN A 22 36.97 2.34 -33.07
C GLN A 22 37.40 2.49 -31.62
N GLN A 23 37.74 3.72 -31.21
CA GLN A 23 38.07 4.04 -29.85
C GLN A 23 36.80 3.97 -28.98
N LEU A 24 36.81 3.11 -27.95
CA LEU A 24 35.71 2.96 -27.02
C LEU A 24 35.67 4.11 -26.02
N PRO A 25 34.49 4.52 -25.58
CA PRO A 25 34.35 5.46 -24.47
C PRO A 25 35.01 4.89 -23.20
N HIS A 26 35.73 5.73 -22.48
CA HIS A 26 36.26 5.36 -21.19
C HIS A 26 35.11 4.97 -20.23
N PHE A 27 35.30 3.98 -19.38
CA PHE A 27 34.25 3.51 -18.43
C PHE A 27 33.66 4.63 -17.56
N ALA A 28 34.50 5.62 -17.19
CA ALA A 28 34.03 6.77 -16.42
C ALA A 28 33.08 7.67 -17.22
N THR A 29 33.09 7.63 -18.55
CA THR A 29 32.17 8.41 -19.41
C THR A 29 30.71 7.95 -19.19
N ILE A 30 30.49 6.64 -19.06
CA ILE A 30 29.17 6.07 -18.81
C ILE A 30 28.69 6.48 -17.40
N SER A 31 29.57 6.36 -16.40
CA SER A 31 29.25 6.77 -15.02
C SER A 31 28.98 8.28 -14.92
N TYR A 32 29.75 9.10 -15.63
CA TYR A 32 29.52 10.54 -15.70
C TYR A 32 28.20 10.90 -16.39
N ALA A 33 27.91 10.26 -17.53
CA ALA A 33 26.66 10.48 -18.26
C ALA A 33 25.45 10.08 -17.42
N PHE A 34 25.52 8.95 -16.71
CA PHE A 34 24.45 8.49 -15.82
C PHE A 34 24.16 9.48 -14.69
N ARG A 35 25.20 10.09 -14.11
CA ARG A 35 25.04 11.06 -13.00
C ARG A 35 24.60 12.45 -13.44
N HIS A 36 24.98 12.89 -14.66
CA HIS A 36 24.87 14.29 -15.05
C HIS A 36 24.00 14.52 -16.30
N ARG A 37 23.70 13.48 -17.09
CA ARG A 37 22.93 13.61 -18.34
C ARG A 37 21.63 12.83 -18.31
N PHE A 38 21.58 11.70 -17.61
CA PHE A 38 20.36 10.91 -17.46
C PHE A 38 19.60 11.39 -16.23
N THR A 39 18.92 12.53 -16.36
CA THR A 39 18.01 13.02 -15.33
C THR A 39 16.75 12.13 -15.25
N ALA A 40 15.96 12.29 -14.20
CA ALA A 40 14.71 11.54 -14.05
C ALA A 40 13.78 11.73 -15.25
N GLU A 41 13.69 12.98 -15.77
CA GLU A 41 12.85 13.32 -16.93
C GLU A 41 13.34 12.62 -18.21
N VAL A 42 14.65 12.52 -18.40
CA VAL A 42 15.24 11.84 -19.58
C VAL A 42 14.94 10.34 -19.50
N ILE A 43 15.13 9.73 -18.34
CA ILE A 43 14.83 8.30 -18.13
C ILE A 43 13.34 8.03 -18.35
N GLU A 44 12.48 8.86 -17.79
CA GLU A 44 11.03 8.75 -17.98
C GLU A 44 10.64 8.94 -19.45
N GLY A 45 11.23 9.91 -20.13
CA GLY A 45 11.00 10.13 -21.56
C GLY A 45 11.39 8.93 -22.43
N VAL A 46 12.55 8.31 -22.16
CA VAL A 46 12.97 7.08 -22.86
C VAL A 46 12.03 5.91 -22.54
N PHE A 47 11.64 5.76 -21.29
CA PHE A 47 10.71 4.71 -20.87
C PHE A 47 9.35 4.83 -21.59
N ARG A 48 8.77 6.04 -21.63
CA ARG A 48 7.52 6.31 -22.35
C ARG A 48 7.66 6.06 -23.84
N TRP A 49 8.73 6.53 -24.46
CA TRP A 49 8.98 6.29 -25.87
C TRP A 49 9.02 4.80 -26.21
N ILE A 50 9.70 3.98 -25.38
CA ILE A 50 9.72 2.53 -25.57
C ILE A 50 8.31 1.95 -25.48
N LEU A 51 7.50 2.35 -24.48
CA LEU A 51 6.13 1.87 -24.33
C LEU A 51 5.23 2.27 -25.51
N GLU A 52 5.39 3.46 -26.04
CA GLU A 52 4.68 3.91 -27.24
C GLU A 52 5.03 3.04 -28.48
N GLU A 53 6.31 2.66 -28.65
CA GLU A 53 6.70 1.76 -29.71
C GLU A 53 6.10 0.35 -29.51
N VAL A 54 6.09 -0.15 -28.29
CA VAL A 54 5.46 -1.43 -27.93
C VAL A 54 3.95 -1.40 -28.21
N ALA A 55 3.28 -0.30 -27.86
CA ALA A 55 1.86 -0.09 -28.12
C ALA A 55 1.57 -0.03 -29.62
N ARG A 56 2.39 0.72 -30.39
CA ARG A 56 2.30 0.83 -31.84
C ARG A 56 2.46 -0.52 -32.55
N ALA A 57 3.31 -1.37 -32.01
CA ALA A 57 3.51 -2.73 -32.48
C ALA A 57 2.40 -3.73 -32.07
N GLY A 58 1.39 -3.29 -31.28
CA GLY A 58 0.28 -4.12 -30.84
C GLY A 58 0.64 -5.10 -29.70
N TYR A 59 1.74 -4.88 -29.00
CA TYR A 59 2.16 -5.77 -27.92
C TYR A 59 1.67 -5.33 -26.54
N LEU A 60 1.20 -4.10 -26.38
CA LEU A 60 0.71 -3.59 -25.09
C LEU A 60 -0.80 -3.87 -24.96
N SER A 61 -1.24 -4.28 -23.77
CA SER A 61 -2.64 -4.54 -23.43
C SER A 61 -2.93 -4.10 -21.99
N ALA A 62 -3.27 -2.83 -21.83
CA ALA A 62 -3.47 -2.21 -20.51
C ALA A 62 -4.88 -2.39 -19.91
N GLU A 63 -5.77 -3.19 -20.53
CA GLU A 63 -7.13 -3.45 -19.99
C GLU A 63 -7.10 -4.04 -18.57
N VAL A 64 -6.14 -4.95 -18.31
CA VAL A 64 -5.91 -5.57 -16.99
C VAL A 64 -4.50 -5.28 -16.56
N VAL A 65 -4.35 -4.67 -15.40
CA VAL A 65 -3.05 -4.35 -14.83
C VAL A 65 -2.82 -5.10 -13.52
N PHE A 66 -1.56 -5.44 -13.29
CA PHE A 66 -1.07 -6.12 -12.09
C PHE A 66 -0.13 -5.19 -11.35
N VAL A 67 -0.43 -4.90 -10.10
CA VAL A 67 0.40 -4.05 -9.23
C VAL A 67 1.08 -4.90 -8.17
N ASP A 68 2.40 -4.78 -8.08
CA ASP A 68 3.20 -5.52 -7.08
C ASP A 68 4.43 -4.71 -6.67
N GLY A 69 4.92 -5.00 -5.46
CA GLY A 69 6.11 -4.39 -4.87
C GLY A 69 7.31 -5.35 -4.89
N THR A 70 8.45 -4.87 -5.41
CA THR A 70 9.69 -5.63 -5.42
C THR A 70 10.77 -4.92 -4.63
N HIS A 71 11.33 -5.58 -3.61
CA HIS A 71 12.40 -5.02 -2.80
C HIS A 71 13.76 -5.18 -3.46
N ILE A 72 14.47 -4.05 -3.59
CA ILE A 72 15.82 -3.96 -4.13
C ILE A 72 16.78 -3.63 -3.00
N LYS A 73 17.70 -4.53 -2.68
CA LYS A 73 18.68 -4.33 -1.60
C LYS A 73 19.59 -3.15 -1.92
N ALA A 74 19.67 -2.19 -0.99
CA ALA A 74 20.58 -1.07 -1.08
C ALA A 74 22.04 -1.51 -0.76
N ASN A 75 23.00 -0.82 -1.34
CA ASN A 75 24.43 -1.03 -1.03
C ASN A 75 24.81 -0.28 0.25
N ALA A 76 24.12 -0.62 1.35
CA ALA A 76 24.27 0.04 2.65
C ALA A 76 24.48 -0.98 3.78
N ASN A 77 25.32 -0.62 4.77
CA ASN A 77 25.63 -1.47 5.91
C ASN A 77 24.67 -1.15 7.06
N LEU A 78 23.97 -2.18 7.56
CA LEU A 78 23.05 -2.05 8.71
C LEU A 78 23.69 -1.52 9.99
N LYS A 79 25.01 -1.74 10.17
CA LYS A 79 25.73 -1.25 11.34
C LYS A 79 26.04 0.25 11.27
N LYS A 80 26.00 0.85 10.05
CA LYS A 80 26.26 2.25 9.80
C LYS A 80 24.91 2.98 9.66
N GLN A 81 24.26 3.25 10.79
CA GLN A 81 22.95 3.89 10.84
C GLN A 81 22.87 4.93 11.96
N VAL A 82 22.06 5.93 11.75
CA VAL A 82 21.68 6.95 12.74
C VAL A 82 20.17 6.93 12.95
N LYS A 83 19.73 7.32 14.14
CA LYS A 83 18.31 7.50 14.41
C LYS A 83 17.90 8.91 13.99
N LYS A 84 16.92 9.01 13.12
CA LYS A 84 16.40 10.27 12.62
C LYS A 84 14.90 10.37 12.91
N ALA A 85 14.49 11.50 13.43
CA ALA A 85 13.08 11.83 13.58
C ALA A 85 12.57 12.36 12.23
N ILE A 86 11.57 11.71 11.66
CA ILE A 86 10.89 12.16 10.44
C ILE A 86 9.43 12.50 10.77
N PRO A 87 8.84 13.55 10.18
CA PRO A 87 7.43 13.82 10.33
C PRO A 87 6.61 12.64 9.76
N VAL A 88 5.54 12.28 10.45
CA VAL A 88 4.58 11.31 9.91
C VAL A 88 3.77 12.02 8.84
N ALA A 89 3.81 11.51 7.61
CA ALA A 89 3.00 12.03 6.53
C ALA A 89 1.52 11.79 6.84
N ALA A 90 0.70 12.82 6.70
CA ALA A 90 -0.75 12.66 6.75
C ALA A 90 -1.20 11.74 5.59
N LYS A 91 -2.20 10.91 5.85
CA LYS A 91 -2.81 10.07 4.80
C LYS A 91 -3.49 11.01 3.79
N ARG A 92 -3.27 10.80 2.49
CA ARG A 92 -3.88 11.61 1.42
C ARG A 92 -5.40 11.65 1.49
N TYR A 93 -6.01 10.59 1.99
CA TYR A 93 -7.46 10.44 2.11
C TYR A 93 -8.02 10.88 3.48
N GLN A 94 -7.20 11.47 4.35
CA GLN A 94 -7.63 11.76 5.72
C GLN A 94 -8.77 12.78 5.76
N GLU A 95 -8.72 13.82 4.94
CA GLU A 95 -9.77 14.82 4.86
C GLU A 95 -11.10 14.21 4.43
N GLN A 96 -11.10 13.39 3.38
CA GLN A 96 -12.30 12.69 2.90
C GLN A 96 -12.84 11.72 3.96
N LEU A 97 -11.94 10.99 4.64
CA LEU A 97 -12.32 10.09 5.71
C LEU A 97 -12.98 10.84 6.87
N ASP A 98 -12.42 11.99 7.27
CA ASP A 98 -12.95 12.82 8.35
C ASP A 98 -14.34 13.37 8.00
N GLU A 99 -14.54 13.85 6.77
CA GLU A 99 -15.83 14.31 6.29
C GLU A 99 -16.89 13.19 6.33
N GLU A 100 -16.56 12.00 5.85
CA GLU A 100 -17.47 10.87 5.84
C GLU A 100 -17.76 10.34 7.27
N ILE A 101 -16.77 10.37 8.17
CA ILE A 101 -16.97 10.07 9.60
C ILE A 101 -17.95 11.05 10.23
N GLU A 102 -17.78 12.35 9.98
CA GLU A 102 -18.68 13.38 10.53
C GLU A 102 -20.10 13.23 9.97
N ALA A 103 -20.24 12.96 8.66
CA ALA A 103 -21.52 12.69 8.04
C ALA A 103 -22.23 11.47 8.66
N ASP A 104 -21.51 10.35 8.82
CA ASP A 104 -22.05 9.14 9.44
C ASP A 104 -22.47 9.38 10.89
N ARG A 105 -21.65 10.09 11.66
CA ARG A 105 -21.99 10.44 13.05
C ARG A 105 -23.20 11.34 13.15
N ALA A 106 -23.33 12.32 12.26
CA ALA A 106 -24.48 13.21 12.19
C ALA A 106 -25.76 12.43 11.84
N ALA A 107 -25.69 11.50 10.89
CA ALA A 107 -26.82 10.63 10.51
C ALA A 107 -27.33 9.78 11.70
N HIS A 108 -26.44 9.40 12.62
CA HIS A 108 -26.77 8.67 13.85
C HIS A 108 -27.02 9.56 15.08
N GLY A 109 -27.15 10.87 14.90
CA GLY A 109 -27.41 11.83 15.99
C GLY A 109 -26.25 11.94 17.01
N LYS A 110 -25.01 11.62 16.59
CA LYS A 110 -23.82 11.74 17.45
C LYS A 110 -23.17 13.12 17.26
N LYS A 111 -22.57 13.61 18.33
CA LYS A 111 -21.78 14.86 18.28
C LYS A 111 -20.54 14.68 17.40
N PRO A 112 -20.09 15.74 16.70
CA PRO A 112 -18.80 15.73 16.01
C PRO A 112 -17.68 15.24 16.91
N LEU A 113 -16.64 14.65 16.30
CA LEU A 113 -15.44 14.30 17.07
C LEU A 113 -14.79 15.60 17.58
N LYS A 114 -14.46 15.64 18.85
CA LYS A 114 -13.69 16.77 19.39
C LYS A 114 -12.35 16.82 18.65
N LYS A 115 -11.99 17.98 18.13
CA LYS A 115 -10.60 18.29 17.76
C LYS A 115 -9.86 18.49 19.07
N ASP A 116 -9.23 17.45 19.59
CA ASP A 116 -8.41 17.58 20.79
C ASP A 116 -7.10 18.25 20.40
N ASP A 117 -6.73 19.32 21.10
CA ASP A 117 -5.43 19.98 20.93
C ASP A 117 -4.24 19.04 21.28
N ASP A 118 -4.53 17.91 21.92
CA ASP A 118 -3.58 16.87 22.34
C ASP A 118 -3.84 15.51 21.65
N ASP A 119 -4.29 15.49 20.40
CA ASP A 119 -4.61 14.23 19.70
C ASP A 119 -3.40 13.31 19.56
N ASP A 120 -3.37 12.26 20.39
CA ASP A 120 -2.44 11.13 20.30
C ASP A 120 -2.66 10.22 19.06
N GLY A 121 -3.49 10.62 18.11
CA GLY A 121 -3.68 9.96 16.81
C GLY A 121 -2.39 9.97 15.97
N LEU A 122 -2.06 8.86 15.32
CA LEU A 122 -0.92 8.70 14.40
C LEU A 122 -0.92 9.66 13.20
N SER A 123 -1.92 10.55 13.10
CA SER A 123 -2.17 11.43 11.95
C SER A 123 -2.10 12.92 12.27
N ALA A 124 -1.77 13.34 13.50
CA ALA A 124 -1.65 14.75 13.84
C ALA A 124 -0.45 15.38 13.13
N PRO A 125 -0.61 16.56 12.48
CA PRO A 125 0.52 17.30 11.93
C PRO A 125 1.48 17.66 13.06
N GLY A 126 2.71 17.11 13.01
CA GLY A 126 3.78 17.35 13.98
C GLY A 126 4.29 16.11 14.72
N LYS A 127 3.65 14.95 14.62
CA LYS A 127 4.22 13.71 15.16
C LYS A 127 5.44 13.29 14.38
N GLN A 128 6.48 12.94 15.12
CA GLN A 128 7.73 12.46 14.56
C GLN A 128 7.86 10.96 14.81
N LYS A 129 8.19 10.22 13.77
CA LYS A 129 8.57 8.81 13.87
C LYS A 129 10.09 8.70 13.83
N ILE A 130 10.67 7.99 14.79
CA ILE A 130 12.10 7.71 14.77
C ILE A 130 12.34 6.54 13.82
N VAL A 131 13.11 6.79 12.77
CA VAL A 131 13.53 5.78 11.80
C VAL A 131 15.03 5.62 11.82
N ALA A 132 15.52 4.44 11.42
CA ALA A 132 16.94 4.22 11.19
C ALA A 132 17.25 4.67 9.75
N GLU A 133 18.17 5.62 9.62
CA GLU A 133 18.68 6.13 8.34
C GLU A 133 20.11 5.61 8.13
N SER A 134 20.43 5.15 6.93
CA SER A 134 21.79 4.74 6.56
C SER A 134 22.68 5.95 6.39
N THR A 135 23.92 5.91 6.91
CA THR A 135 24.89 6.97 6.70
C THR A 135 25.56 6.92 5.32
N THR A 136 25.47 5.78 4.63
CA THR A 136 26.04 5.58 3.28
C THR A 136 25.03 5.78 2.16
N ASP A 137 23.76 5.53 2.45
CA ASP A 137 22.65 5.64 1.51
C ASP A 137 21.39 6.12 2.26
N PRO A 138 21.29 7.43 2.52
CA PRO A 138 20.23 8.03 3.35
C PRO A 138 18.82 7.87 2.77
N GLU A 139 18.70 7.70 1.45
CA GLU A 139 17.43 7.55 0.75
C GLU A 139 16.83 6.14 0.91
N SER A 140 17.66 5.15 1.30
CA SER A 140 17.19 3.78 1.52
C SER A 140 16.45 3.63 2.85
N GLY A 141 15.48 2.72 2.88
CA GLY A 141 14.72 2.38 4.09
C GLY A 141 15.08 1.01 4.66
N VAL A 142 14.85 0.81 5.97
CA VAL A 142 15.06 -0.49 6.59
C VAL A 142 13.91 -1.43 6.24
N PHE A 143 14.22 -2.42 5.42
CA PHE A 143 13.32 -3.52 5.10
C PHE A 143 13.48 -4.68 6.09
N HIS A 144 12.37 -5.27 6.48
CA HIS A 144 12.34 -6.40 7.41
C HIS A 144 11.33 -7.44 6.93
N LYS A 145 11.80 -8.65 6.64
CA LYS A 145 10.95 -9.79 6.26
C LYS A 145 11.25 -11.00 7.14
N GLY A 146 10.33 -11.31 8.05
CA GLY A 146 10.53 -12.39 9.03
C GLY A 146 11.68 -12.09 10.01
N GLU A 147 12.10 -13.09 10.78
CA GLU A 147 13.13 -12.92 11.81
C GLU A 147 14.56 -12.80 11.25
N HIS A 148 14.79 -13.26 10.02
CA HIS A 148 16.14 -13.46 9.50
C HIS A 148 16.58 -12.51 8.39
N LYS A 149 15.68 -11.72 7.81
CA LYS A 149 16.01 -10.82 6.70
C LYS A 149 15.78 -9.37 7.08
N LYS A 150 16.84 -8.67 7.46
CA LYS A 150 16.84 -7.23 7.70
C LYS A 150 17.95 -6.59 6.87
N CYS A 151 17.64 -5.57 6.07
CA CYS A 151 18.61 -4.82 5.27
C CYS A 151 18.08 -3.44 4.96
N PHE A 152 18.95 -2.53 4.55
CA PHE A 152 18.54 -1.34 3.85
C PHE A 152 18.13 -1.72 2.42
N ALA A 153 17.01 -1.21 1.97
CA ALA A 153 16.43 -1.52 0.66
C ALA A 153 15.62 -0.34 0.13
N TYR A 154 15.37 -0.38 -1.16
CA TYR A 154 14.31 0.33 -1.86
C TYR A 154 13.19 -0.66 -2.18
N GLU A 155 12.01 -0.14 -2.44
CA GLU A 155 10.90 -0.90 -2.98
C GLU A 155 10.43 -0.27 -4.28
N ALA A 156 10.42 -1.06 -5.35
CA ALA A 156 9.88 -0.67 -6.63
C ALA A 156 8.44 -1.19 -6.74
N HIS A 157 7.48 -0.28 -6.69
CA HIS A 157 6.07 -0.55 -6.90
C HIS A 157 5.80 -0.43 -8.39
N THR A 158 5.45 -1.52 -9.04
CA THR A 158 5.28 -1.59 -10.49
C THR A 158 3.87 -1.95 -10.86
N ALA A 159 3.32 -1.30 -11.88
CA ALA A 159 2.11 -1.74 -12.56
C ALA A 159 2.50 -2.31 -13.92
N CYS A 160 2.11 -3.54 -14.23
CA CYS A 160 2.40 -4.18 -15.50
C CYS A 160 1.13 -4.72 -16.17
N ASP A 161 1.20 -4.92 -17.49
CA ASP A 161 0.14 -5.54 -18.26
C ASP A 161 0.20 -7.08 -18.17
N ARG A 162 -0.74 -7.77 -18.83
CA ARG A 162 -0.78 -9.25 -18.90
C ARG A 162 0.47 -9.88 -19.53
N ARG A 163 1.21 -9.15 -20.33
CA ARG A 163 2.41 -9.63 -21.03
C ARG A 163 3.70 -9.32 -20.25
N GLY A 164 3.57 -8.62 -19.12
CA GLY A 164 4.68 -8.25 -18.26
C GLY A 164 5.39 -6.95 -18.65
N TYR A 165 4.82 -6.16 -19.54
CA TYR A 165 5.32 -4.80 -19.80
C TYR A 165 5.00 -3.92 -18.61
N ILE A 166 6.03 -3.29 -18.04
CA ILE A 166 5.88 -2.33 -16.94
C ILE A 166 5.31 -1.04 -17.54
N LEU A 167 4.13 -0.64 -17.09
CA LEU A 167 3.42 0.56 -17.52
C LEU A 167 3.79 1.77 -16.68
N GLU A 168 3.84 1.59 -15.37
CA GLU A 168 4.19 2.61 -14.38
C GLU A 168 5.06 2.00 -13.28
N THR A 169 5.91 2.85 -12.69
CA THR A 169 6.73 2.46 -11.53
C THR A 169 6.90 3.63 -10.57
N GLU A 170 6.93 3.32 -9.28
CA GLU A 170 7.29 4.24 -8.21
C GLU A 170 8.33 3.58 -7.32
N ILE A 171 9.41 4.31 -6.99
CA ILE A 171 10.46 3.78 -6.12
C ILE A 171 10.40 4.51 -4.79
N THR A 172 10.24 3.75 -3.72
CA THR A 172 10.18 4.26 -2.35
C THR A 172 11.28 3.66 -1.48
N PRO A 173 11.63 4.30 -0.34
CA PRO A 173 12.40 3.62 0.69
C PRO A 173 11.71 2.34 1.15
N GLY A 174 12.47 1.25 1.36
CA GLY A 174 11.91 -0.08 1.66
C GLY A 174 11.19 -0.23 3.01
N ASN A 175 10.97 0.86 3.74
CA ASN A 175 10.15 0.94 4.95
C ASN A 175 8.82 1.70 4.73
N VAL A 176 8.52 2.07 3.50
CA VAL A 176 7.22 2.62 3.10
C VAL A 176 6.26 1.47 2.81
N HIS A 177 5.03 1.58 3.29
CA HIS A 177 4.04 0.53 3.09
C HIS A 177 3.45 0.63 1.68
N ASP A 178 3.21 -0.53 1.03
CA ASP A 178 2.68 -0.65 -0.33
C ASP A 178 1.46 0.21 -0.61
N SER A 179 0.54 0.31 0.37
CA SER A 179 -0.67 1.12 0.26
C SER A 179 -0.42 2.63 0.13
N VAL A 180 0.77 3.12 0.52
CA VAL A 180 1.13 4.55 0.37
C VAL A 180 1.63 4.84 -1.04
N ALA A 181 2.41 3.91 -1.60
CA ALA A 181 2.95 4.05 -2.95
C ALA A 181 1.87 3.84 -4.03
N PHE A 182 0.85 3.04 -3.72
CA PHE A 182 -0.25 2.72 -4.63
C PHE A 182 -0.91 3.97 -5.21
N ASP A 183 -1.19 4.97 -4.38
CA ASP A 183 -1.85 6.22 -4.83
C ASP A 183 -1.11 6.87 -5.99
N THR A 184 0.22 6.97 -5.90
CA THR A 184 1.04 7.60 -6.94
C THR A 184 1.06 6.78 -8.23
N VAL A 185 1.25 5.46 -8.12
CA VAL A 185 1.24 4.54 -9.26
C VAL A 185 -0.13 4.56 -9.94
N PHE A 186 -1.20 4.51 -9.17
CA PHE A 186 -2.56 4.45 -9.70
C PHE A 186 -3.00 5.76 -10.37
N GLU A 187 -2.64 6.92 -9.82
CA GLU A 187 -2.93 8.23 -10.45
C GLU A 187 -2.24 8.36 -11.82
N ARG A 188 -0.95 7.97 -11.90
CA ARG A 188 -0.24 7.95 -13.19
C ARG A 188 -0.86 6.96 -14.17
N LEU A 189 -1.21 5.77 -13.68
CA LEU A 189 -1.84 4.74 -14.48
C LEU A 189 -3.15 5.22 -15.10
N LYS A 190 -4.02 5.88 -14.33
CA LYS A 190 -5.27 6.47 -14.83
C LYS A 190 -5.04 7.54 -15.90
N ALA A 191 -4.01 8.35 -15.69
CA ALA A 191 -3.69 9.45 -16.61
C ALA A 191 -3.17 8.95 -17.96
N HIS A 192 -2.34 7.91 -17.96
CA HIS A 192 -1.67 7.43 -19.16
C HIS A 192 -2.40 6.27 -19.87
N TYR A 193 -3.19 5.49 -19.12
CA TYR A 193 -3.89 4.30 -19.61
C TYR A 193 -5.36 4.33 -19.19
N PRO A 194 -6.19 5.22 -19.78
CA PRO A 194 -7.59 5.35 -19.45
C PRO A 194 -8.40 4.07 -19.74
N GLU A 195 -7.91 3.21 -20.64
CA GLU A 195 -8.50 1.92 -21.02
C GLU A 195 -8.40 0.84 -19.92
N VAL A 196 -7.64 1.06 -18.85
CA VAL A 196 -7.57 0.12 -17.71
C VAL A 196 -8.97 -0.08 -17.13
N GLN A 197 -9.41 -1.32 -17.05
CA GLN A 197 -10.67 -1.73 -16.46
C GLN A 197 -10.47 -2.49 -15.15
N PHE A 198 -9.48 -3.39 -15.10
CA PHE A 198 -9.22 -4.25 -13.96
C PHE A 198 -7.86 -3.94 -13.33
N VAL A 199 -7.85 -3.75 -12.03
CA VAL A 199 -6.64 -3.54 -11.24
C VAL A 199 -6.45 -4.71 -10.29
N THR A 200 -5.43 -5.51 -10.55
CA THR A 200 -5.08 -6.70 -9.77
C THR A 200 -3.87 -6.39 -8.89
N ALA A 201 -3.95 -6.71 -7.61
CA ALA A 201 -2.81 -6.59 -6.70
C ALA A 201 -2.87 -7.69 -5.61
N ASP A 202 -1.81 -7.82 -4.82
CA ASP A 202 -1.77 -8.79 -3.74
C ASP A 202 -2.63 -8.38 -2.52
N ALA A 203 -2.69 -9.26 -1.51
CA ALA A 203 -3.48 -9.00 -0.29
C ALA A 203 -2.93 -7.82 0.56
N GLY A 204 -1.70 -7.39 0.36
CA GLY A 204 -1.09 -6.23 1.03
C GLY A 204 -1.78 -4.93 0.63
N TYR A 205 -2.21 -4.84 -0.63
CA TYR A 205 -2.93 -3.69 -1.18
C TYR A 205 -4.43 -3.67 -0.83
N LYS A 206 -5.00 -4.76 -0.28
CA LYS A 206 -6.43 -4.80 0.05
C LYS A 206 -6.72 -3.97 1.30
N THR A 207 -6.94 -2.67 1.10
CA THR A 207 -7.39 -1.72 2.12
C THR A 207 -8.70 -1.07 1.69
N PRO A 208 -9.55 -0.60 2.62
CA PRO A 208 -10.80 0.08 2.27
C PRO A 208 -10.58 1.26 1.33
N TRP A 209 -9.52 2.04 1.56
CA TRP A 209 -9.17 3.18 0.71
C TRP A 209 -8.82 2.79 -0.72
N ILE A 210 -7.93 1.82 -0.91
CA ILE A 210 -7.51 1.38 -2.25
C ILE A 210 -8.71 0.83 -3.03
N CYS A 211 -9.55 0.00 -2.39
CA CYS A 211 -10.75 -0.51 -3.04
C CYS A 211 -11.69 0.62 -3.45
N LYS A 212 -11.98 1.55 -2.54
CA LYS A 212 -12.81 2.72 -2.82
C LYS A 212 -12.25 3.55 -3.99
N GLN A 213 -10.96 3.86 -3.97
CA GLN A 213 -10.29 4.67 -5.00
C GLN A 213 -10.39 4.02 -6.39
N ILE A 214 -10.26 2.69 -6.48
CA ILE A 214 -10.41 1.95 -7.74
C ILE A 214 -11.86 2.01 -8.22
N PHE A 215 -12.84 1.75 -7.35
CA PHE A 215 -14.26 1.81 -7.68
C PHE A 215 -14.72 3.22 -8.07
N ASP A 216 -14.33 4.25 -7.32
CA ASP A 216 -14.66 5.64 -7.61
C ASP A 216 -14.10 6.10 -8.97
N SER A 217 -13.04 5.46 -9.45
CA SER A 217 -12.47 5.66 -10.78
C SER A 217 -13.19 4.89 -11.89
N GLY A 218 -14.30 4.19 -11.58
CA GLY A 218 -15.04 3.35 -12.52
C GLY A 218 -14.31 2.08 -12.95
N LYS A 219 -13.31 1.63 -12.16
CA LYS A 219 -12.50 0.44 -12.43
C LYS A 219 -12.83 -0.66 -11.42
N ILE A 220 -12.44 -1.89 -11.72
CA ILE A 220 -12.79 -3.07 -10.93
C ILE A 220 -11.53 -3.57 -10.21
N PRO A 221 -11.50 -3.59 -8.86
CA PRO A 221 -10.43 -4.21 -8.12
C PRO A 221 -10.51 -5.73 -8.17
N SER A 222 -9.42 -6.39 -8.51
CA SER A 222 -9.27 -7.84 -8.48
C SER A 222 -8.24 -8.20 -7.40
N LEU A 223 -8.69 -8.26 -6.15
CA LEU A 223 -7.84 -8.46 -4.98
C LEU A 223 -8.20 -9.76 -4.27
N PRO A 224 -7.21 -10.53 -3.77
CA PRO A 224 -7.48 -11.80 -3.14
C PRO A 224 -8.29 -11.65 -1.85
N TYR A 225 -9.11 -12.66 -1.56
CA TYR A 225 -9.81 -12.69 -0.28
C TYR A 225 -8.83 -12.87 0.87
N LYS A 226 -8.89 -11.96 1.85
CA LYS A 226 -8.13 -12.05 3.09
C LYS A 226 -9.03 -12.54 4.22
N ARG A 227 -8.81 -13.78 4.64
CA ARG A 227 -9.57 -14.35 5.76
C ARG A 227 -9.24 -13.59 7.05
N PRO A 228 -10.25 -13.05 7.78
CA PRO A 228 -10.01 -12.43 9.06
C PRO A 228 -9.40 -13.42 10.07
N MET A 229 -8.34 -12.99 10.76
CA MET A 229 -7.70 -13.83 11.77
C MET A 229 -8.56 -13.87 13.04
N THR A 230 -8.89 -15.08 13.50
CA THR A 230 -9.61 -15.32 14.74
C THR A 230 -8.69 -16.00 15.75
N LYS A 231 -8.62 -15.48 16.96
CA LYS A 231 -7.89 -16.14 18.05
C LYS A 231 -8.54 -17.48 18.36
N LYS A 232 -7.73 -18.53 18.57
CA LYS A 232 -8.20 -19.87 18.91
C LYS A 232 -9.15 -19.80 20.11
N GLY A 233 -10.32 -20.41 19.98
CA GLY A 233 -11.36 -20.43 21.02
C GLY A 233 -12.33 -19.25 20.99
N ASN A 234 -12.14 -18.25 20.11
CA ASN A 234 -13.09 -17.15 19.95
C ASN A 234 -14.02 -17.39 18.75
N LEU A 235 -15.20 -16.78 18.79
CA LEU A 235 -16.12 -16.73 17.66
C LEU A 235 -15.48 -15.99 16.49
N PRO A 236 -15.53 -16.54 15.27
CA PRO A 236 -14.97 -15.89 14.08
C PRO A 236 -15.81 -14.67 13.69
N TRP A 237 -15.17 -13.74 12.97
CA TRP A 237 -15.83 -12.49 12.54
C TRP A 237 -17.09 -12.75 11.70
N ASN A 238 -17.04 -13.74 10.81
CA ASN A 238 -18.17 -14.12 9.95
C ASN A 238 -19.35 -14.79 10.69
N ALA A 239 -19.22 -15.03 12.01
CA ALA A 239 -20.36 -15.44 12.85
C ALA A 239 -21.29 -14.26 13.19
N TYR A 240 -20.86 -13.03 12.92
CA TYR A 240 -21.64 -11.82 13.12
C TYR A 240 -22.14 -11.31 11.78
N VAL A 241 -23.46 -11.16 11.63
CA VAL A 241 -24.10 -10.77 10.37
C VAL A 241 -24.47 -9.29 10.44
N TYR A 242 -24.02 -8.50 9.47
CA TYR A 242 -24.44 -7.12 9.33
C TYR A 242 -25.79 -7.05 8.62
N ASP A 243 -26.73 -6.34 9.22
CA ASP A 243 -28.03 -6.00 8.64
C ASP A 243 -27.97 -4.55 8.15
N GLU A 244 -27.93 -4.38 6.84
CA GLU A 244 -27.81 -3.08 6.19
C GLU A 244 -29.07 -2.22 6.37
N TYR A 245 -30.25 -2.84 6.36
CA TYR A 245 -31.51 -2.13 6.48
C TYR A 245 -31.69 -1.47 7.86
N TYR A 246 -31.34 -2.19 8.93
CA TYR A 246 -31.42 -1.68 10.30
C TYR A 246 -30.10 -1.08 10.82
N ASP A 247 -29.06 -1.07 10.02
CA ASP A 247 -27.69 -0.67 10.42
C ASP A 247 -27.31 -1.23 11.80
N CYS A 248 -27.35 -2.54 11.91
CA CYS A 248 -27.01 -3.26 13.13
C CYS A 248 -26.26 -4.56 12.82
N ILE A 249 -25.69 -5.18 13.85
CA ILE A 249 -25.05 -6.48 13.72
C ILE A 249 -25.81 -7.51 14.56
N LEU A 250 -26.11 -8.65 13.96
CA LEU A 250 -26.68 -9.80 14.62
C LEU A 250 -25.58 -10.76 15.09
N CYS A 251 -25.60 -11.14 16.36
CA CYS A 251 -24.68 -12.15 16.87
C CYS A 251 -25.22 -13.58 16.60
N PRO A 252 -24.41 -14.65 16.78
CA PRO A 252 -24.83 -16.03 16.59
C PRO A 252 -26.04 -16.47 17.43
N GLN A 253 -26.35 -15.76 18.51
CA GLN A 253 -27.51 -15.95 19.34
C GLN A 253 -28.69 -15.01 18.98
N ASN A 254 -28.68 -14.48 17.75
CA ASN A 254 -29.71 -13.56 17.23
C ASN A 254 -29.97 -12.32 18.09
N GLN A 255 -28.97 -11.88 18.87
CA GLN A 255 -29.07 -10.63 19.61
C GLN A 255 -28.48 -9.46 18.78
N VAL A 256 -29.16 -8.32 18.87
CA VAL A 256 -28.79 -7.11 18.12
C VAL A 256 -27.67 -6.38 18.84
N LEU A 257 -26.60 -6.10 18.12
CA LEU A 257 -25.58 -5.13 18.47
C LEU A 257 -25.92 -3.83 17.76
N SER A 258 -26.31 -2.82 18.51
CA SER A 258 -26.71 -1.53 17.96
C SER A 258 -25.51 -0.63 17.73
N TYR A 259 -25.61 0.28 16.74
CA TYR A 259 -24.60 1.30 16.50
C TYR A 259 -24.35 2.10 17.80
N ALA A 260 -23.08 2.25 18.14
CA ALA A 260 -22.63 2.99 19.31
C ALA A 260 -21.94 4.30 18.93
N THR A 261 -21.00 4.23 18.01
CA THR A 261 -20.23 5.39 17.55
C THR A 261 -19.40 5.02 16.32
N THR A 262 -18.91 6.03 15.59
CA THR A 262 -17.85 5.87 14.59
C THR A 262 -16.60 6.54 15.15
N ASN A 263 -15.49 5.79 15.17
CA ASN A 263 -14.24 6.24 15.72
C ASN A 263 -13.41 7.05 14.69
N ARG A 264 -12.28 7.64 15.11
CA ARG A 264 -11.40 8.47 14.27
C ARG A 264 -10.72 7.71 13.12
N GLU A 265 -10.69 6.39 13.21
CA GLU A 265 -10.13 5.53 12.16
C GLU A 265 -11.16 5.13 11.09
N GLY A 266 -12.40 5.62 11.21
CA GLY A 266 -13.50 5.31 10.29
C GLY A 266 -14.21 4.00 10.57
N TYR A 267 -14.04 3.41 11.78
CA TYR A 267 -14.77 2.20 12.14
C TYR A 267 -16.06 2.52 12.91
N LYS A 268 -17.20 2.10 12.37
CA LYS A 268 -18.46 2.02 13.09
C LYS A 268 -18.36 0.94 14.16
N GLU A 269 -18.68 1.25 15.39
CA GLU A 269 -18.70 0.32 16.51
C GLU A 269 -20.13 -0.05 16.85
N TYR A 270 -20.42 -1.35 16.81
CA TYR A 270 -21.71 -1.91 17.21
C TYR A 270 -21.54 -2.65 18.54
N LYS A 271 -22.38 -2.35 19.51
CA LYS A 271 -22.25 -2.87 20.87
C LYS A 271 -23.48 -3.64 21.32
N SER A 272 -23.25 -4.81 21.94
CA SER A 272 -24.30 -5.58 22.60
C SER A 272 -24.66 -4.99 23.96
N LYS A 273 -25.82 -5.31 24.45
CA LYS A 273 -26.26 -4.95 25.80
C LYS A 273 -25.74 -5.99 26.79
N GLY A 274 -24.94 -5.59 27.79
CA GLY A 274 -24.26 -6.47 28.73
C GLY A 274 -25.22 -7.33 29.56
N TYR A 275 -26.41 -6.80 29.91
CA TYR A 275 -27.41 -7.55 30.68
C TYR A 275 -28.01 -8.73 29.88
N ILE A 276 -28.09 -8.65 28.55
CA ILE A 276 -28.53 -9.75 27.68
C ILE A 276 -27.40 -10.78 27.54
N CYS A 277 -26.16 -10.34 27.44
CA CYS A 277 -25.03 -11.23 27.21
C CYS A 277 -24.56 -11.96 28.46
N ARG A 278 -24.98 -11.53 29.68
CA ARG A 278 -24.54 -12.12 30.94
C ARG A 278 -24.85 -13.62 31.02
N ASP A 279 -26.03 -14.02 30.56
CA ASP A 279 -26.49 -15.39 30.62
C ASP A 279 -26.37 -16.15 29.28
N CYS A 280 -25.52 -15.59 28.36
CA CYS A 280 -25.33 -16.16 27.04
C CYS A 280 -24.42 -17.39 27.10
N PRO A 281 -24.82 -18.54 26.51
CA PRO A 281 -24.02 -19.76 26.50
C PRO A 281 -22.66 -19.62 25.75
N GLU A 282 -22.56 -18.67 24.83
CA GLU A 282 -21.32 -18.41 24.03
C GLU A 282 -20.46 -17.27 24.62
N LEU A 283 -20.79 -16.79 25.82
CA LEU A 283 -20.13 -15.62 26.41
C LEU A 283 -18.61 -15.74 26.43
N GLU A 284 -18.09 -16.87 26.89
CA GLU A 284 -16.62 -17.09 27.00
C GLU A 284 -15.89 -17.04 25.68
N LYS A 285 -16.54 -17.50 24.58
CA LYS A 285 -15.98 -17.44 23.22
C LYS A 285 -16.22 -16.09 22.55
N CYS A 286 -17.21 -15.33 23.02
CA CYS A 286 -17.63 -14.06 22.44
C CYS A 286 -16.83 -12.88 22.96
N THR A 287 -16.77 -12.70 24.29
CA THR A 287 -16.10 -11.53 24.89
C THR A 287 -15.52 -11.84 26.28
N LYS A 288 -14.39 -11.20 26.57
CA LYS A 288 -13.75 -11.22 27.91
C LYS A 288 -13.96 -9.92 28.68
N ASN A 289 -14.87 -9.06 28.20
CA ASN A 289 -15.15 -7.78 28.85
C ASN A 289 -15.88 -8.01 30.18
N ARG A 290 -15.44 -7.35 31.24
CA ARG A 290 -16.07 -7.40 32.58
C ARG A 290 -17.54 -6.98 32.59
N GLN A 291 -17.93 -6.11 31.66
CA GLN A 291 -19.33 -5.67 31.51
C GLN A 291 -20.17 -6.60 30.62
N HIS A 292 -19.61 -7.74 30.21
CA HIS A 292 -20.22 -8.70 29.29
C HIS A 292 -20.68 -8.10 27.95
N THR A 293 -20.08 -6.96 27.53
CA THR A 293 -20.38 -6.33 26.25
C THR A 293 -19.48 -6.84 25.15
N LYS A 294 -20.03 -7.11 23.98
CA LYS A 294 -19.29 -7.37 22.73
C LYS A 294 -19.33 -6.13 21.86
N THR A 295 -18.17 -5.72 21.35
CA THR A 295 -18.06 -4.71 20.30
C THR A 295 -17.61 -5.41 19.03
N VAL A 296 -18.30 -5.13 17.93
CA VAL A 296 -17.93 -5.53 16.58
C VAL A 296 -17.79 -4.25 15.77
N THR A 297 -16.73 -4.17 14.96
CA THR A 297 -16.42 -2.99 14.16
C THR A 297 -16.60 -3.26 12.67
N ARG A 298 -17.08 -2.27 11.93
CA ARG A 298 -17.20 -2.28 10.47
C ARG A 298 -16.69 -0.94 9.95
N HIS A 299 -15.76 -0.95 8.98
CA HIS A 299 -15.26 0.30 8.40
C HIS A 299 -16.36 0.98 7.58
N ILE A 300 -16.40 2.33 7.53
CA ILE A 300 -17.39 3.08 6.74
C ILE A 300 -17.32 2.74 5.24
N TRP A 301 -16.13 2.36 4.76
CA TRP A 301 -15.86 1.90 3.39
C TRP A 301 -15.81 0.37 3.27
N GLN A 302 -16.45 -0.35 4.17
CA GLN A 302 -16.42 -1.82 4.16
C GLN A 302 -17.10 -2.41 2.93
N GLU A 303 -18.10 -1.74 2.37
CA GLU A 303 -18.81 -2.13 1.15
C GLU A 303 -17.88 -2.33 -0.05
N TYR A 304 -16.79 -1.54 -0.13
CA TYR A 304 -15.78 -1.66 -1.19
C TYR A 304 -14.84 -2.87 -1.00
N LEU A 305 -14.88 -3.53 0.15
CA LEU A 305 -14.08 -4.72 0.44
C LEU A 305 -14.85 -6.03 0.22
N GLU A 306 -16.16 -5.97 0.22
CA GLU A 306 -17.10 -7.08 0.05
C GLU A 306 -17.40 -7.34 -1.42
#